data_d0017585b095a61b0c8db49819a57506
#
_entry.id   d0017585b095a61b0c8db49819a57506
#
_cell.length_a   1.000
_cell.length_b   1.000
_cell.length_c   1.000
_cell.angle_alpha   90.00
_cell.angle_beta   90.00
_cell.angle_gamma   90.00
#
_symmetry.space_group_name_H-M   'P 1'
#
loop_
_entity.id
_entity.type
_entity.pdbx_description
1 polymer ?
#
loop_
_entity_poly.entity_id
_entity_poly.type
_entity_poly.pdbx_seq_one_letter_code
_entity_poly.pdbx_strand_id
1 'polypeptide(L)'
;MQYILFSMIKVSIVNTGRQQLPAYATPQSAGMDIRANIDAPIVLHPMERKLIPTGLKIAIPEGFECQVRPRSGLALKHGITVLNAPGTIDADYRGELGVLLINLSQEDFVVNDGERIAQLVFARYRHGDWEQVETLDDTERGDGGYGHTGVK
;
A
#
# COMPACT_ATOMS: atom_id res chain seq x y z
N MET A 1 -5.62 -32.26 -10.86
CA MET A 1 -5.92 -31.02 -10.13
C MET A 1 -4.61 -30.49 -9.56
N GLN A 2 -4.00 -29.51 -10.24
CA GLN A 2 -2.69 -29.00 -9.89
C GLN A 2 -2.89 -27.99 -8.75
N TYR A 3 -2.50 -28.34 -7.53
CA TYR A 3 -2.46 -27.39 -6.43
C TYR A 3 -1.42 -26.31 -6.76
N ILE A 4 -1.87 -25.11 -7.04
CA ILE A 4 -0.99 -23.94 -7.07
C ILE A 4 -0.52 -23.78 -5.61
N LEU A 5 0.67 -24.29 -5.33
CA LEU A 5 1.40 -23.94 -4.13
C LEU A 5 1.66 -22.43 -4.19
N PHE A 6 0.83 -21.63 -3.52
CA PHE A 6 1.16 -20.24 -3.25
C PHE A 6 2.49 -20.25 -2.49
N SER A 7 3.55 -19.82 -3.15
CA SER A 7 4.86 -19.71 -2.51
C SER A 7 4.78 -18.57 -1.50
N MET A 8 4.61 -18.92 -0.23
CA MET A 8 4.68 -17.97 0.87
C MET A 8 6.12 -17.50 1.05
N ILE A 9 6.29 -16.21 1.27
CA ILE A 9 7.56 -15.64 1.69
C ILE A 9 7.60 -15.48 3.20
N LYS A 10 8.78 -15.64 3.79
CA LYS A 10 9.00 -15.40 5.20
C LYS A 10 9.36 -13.94 5.41
N VAL A 11 8.56 -13.20 6.17
CA VAL A 11 8.80 -11.80 6.50
C VAL A 11 8.99 -11.70 8.01
N SER A 12 10.16 -11.21 8.44
CA SER A 12 10.39 -10.94 9.87
C SER A 12 9.64 -9.67 10.27
N ILE A 13 9.02 -9.68 11.44
CA ILE A 13 8.23 -8.57 11.94
C ILE A 13 8.53 -8.28 13.41
N VAL A 14 8.65 -7.00 13.74
CA VAL A 14 8.68 -6.51 15.12
C VAL A 14 7.39 -5.72 15.35
N ASN A 15 6.67 -6.08 16.39
CA ASN A 15 5.47 -5.38 16.84
C ASN A 15 5.75 -4.71 18.18
N THR A 16 5.86 -3.40 18.19
CA THR A 16 5.98 -2.58 19.40
C THR A 16 4.64 -1.95 19.81
N GLY A 17 3.61 -2.17 18.99
CA GLY A 17 2.27 -1.65 19.21
C GLY A 17 1.38 -2.62 20.00
N ARG A 18 0.13 -2.20 20.18
CA ARG A 18 -0.90 -2.94 20.91
C ARG A 18 -1.76 -3.83 20.02
N GLN A 19 -1.68 -3.63 18.72
CA GLN A 19 -2.56 -4.29 17.76
C GLN A 19 -2.05 -5.70 17.42
N GLN A 20 -2.97 -6.57 17.01
CA GLN A 20 -2.61 -7.88 16.48
C GLN A 20 -1.84 -7.73 15.16
N LEU A 21 -1.02 -8.73 14.84
CA LEU A 21 -0.34 -8.77 13.55
C LEU A 21 -1.34 -8.80 12.39
N PRO A 22 -1.01 -8.15 11.26
CA PRO A 22 -1.80 -8.26 10.05
C PRO A 22 -2.00 -9.71 9.63
N ALA A 23 -3.20 -10.05 9.17
CA ALA A 23 -3.54 -11.38 8.70
C ALA A 23 -4.43 -11.29 7.45
N TYR A 24 -4.34 -12.30 6.60
CA TYR A 24 -5.26 -12.45 5.46
C TYR A 24 -6.66 -12.81 5.94
N ALA A 25 -7.67 -12.08 5.48
CA ALA A 25 -9.06 -12.33 5.87
C ALA A 25 -9.60 -13.65 5.27
N THR A 26 -9.11 -14.03 4.09
CA THR A 26 -9.46 -15.30 3.41
C THR A 26 -8.21 -15.93 2.80
N PRO A 27 -8.22 -17.24 2.50
CA PRO A 27 -7.06 -17.93 1.88
C PRO A 27 -6.62 -17.34 0.52
N GLN A 28 -7.49 -16.62 -0.16
CA GLN A 28 -7.21 -16.02 -1.47
C GLN A 28 -7.08 -14.50 -1.42
N SER A 29 -7.10 -13.89 -0.24
CA SER A 29 -6.83 -12.47 -0.09
C SER A 29 -5.40 -12.14 -0.49
N ALA A 30 -5.20 -11.13 -1.33
CA ALA A 30 -3.88 -10.62 -1.68
C ALA A 30 -3.36 -9.60 -0.66
N GLY A 31 -4.24 -8.91 0.04
CA GLY A 31 -3.93 -7.87 1.01
C GLY A 31 -4.25 -8.28 2.45
N MET A 32 -3.45 -7.78 3.38
CA MET A 32 -3.68 -7.86 4.83
C MET A 32 -3.99 -6.47 5.36
N ASP A 33 -5.08 -6.32 6.13
CA ASP A 33 -5.39 -5.04 6.76
C ASP A 33 -4.32 -4.67 7.81
N ILE A 34 -3.87 -3.42 7.79
CA ILE A 34 -3.00 -2.82 8.81
C ILE A 34 -3.80 -1.82 9.63
N ARG A 35 -3.50 -1.77 10.93
CA ARG A 35 -4.25 -0.99 11.91
C ARG A 35 -3.47 0.21 12.42
N ALA A 36 -4.19 1.27 12.75
CA ALA A 36 -3.65 2.40 13.51
C ALA A 36 -3.22 1.95 14.91
N ASN A 37 -2.06 2.43 15.36
CA ASN A 37 -1.56 2.27 16.73
C ASN A 37 -1.29 3.66 17.29
N ILE A 38 -2.30 4.26 17.90
CA ILE A 38 -2.31 5.65 18.35
C ILE A 38 -2.84 5.75 19.79
N ASP A 39 -2.33 6.71 20.56
CA ASP A 39 -2.72 6.88 21.96
C ASP A 39 -4.01 7.70 22.11
N ALA A 40 -4.35 8.52 21.13
CA ALA A 40 -5.56 9.33 21.10
C ALA A 40 -6.12 9.40 19.67
N PRO A 41 -7.43 9.58 19.49
CA PRO A 41 -8.04 9.75 18.17
C PRO A 41 -7.38 10.87 17.37
N ILE A 42 -7.19 10.64 16.08
CA ILE A 42 -6.64 11.61 15.13
C ILE A 42 -7.74 12.08 14.21
N VAL A 43 -8.01 13.39 14.20
CA VAL A 43 -8.94 14.00 13.26
C VAL A 43 -8.20 14.36 11.98
N LEU A 44 -8.76 13.96 10.85
CA LEU A 44 -8.36 14.38 9.50
C LEU A 44 -9.43 15.32 8.96
N HIS A 45 -9.13 16.62 8.92
CA HIS A 45 -10.02 17.60 8.29
C HIS A 45 -10.01 17.42 6.76
N PRO A 46 -11.00 17.98 6.03
CA PRO A 46 -11.00 17.99 4.57
C PRO A 46 -9.67 18.46 4.00
N MET A 47 -9.12 17.70 3.04
CA MET A 47 -7.81 17.90 2.38
C MET A 47 -6.59 17.79 3.31
N GLU A 48 -6.78 17.43 4.57
CA GLU A 48 -5.68 17.18 5.50
C GLU A 48 -5.07 15.80 5.29
N ARG A 49 -3.72 15.72 5.41
CA ARG A 49 -2.96 14.47 5.42
C ARG A 49 -2.22 14.31 6.72
N LYS A 50 -2.17 13.08 7.21
CA LYS A 50 -1.40 12.72 8.42
C LYS A 50 -0.77 11.35 8.27
N LEU A 51 0.43 11.20 8.81
CA LEU A 51 1.10 9.91 8.93
C LEU A 51 0.58 9.21 10.18
N ILE A 52 -0.05 8.05 10.00
CA ILE A 52 -0.61 7.25 11.09
C ILE A 52 0.35 6.12 11.43
N PRO A 53 0.86 6.07 12.67
CA PRO A 53 1.76 5.00 13.11
C PRO A 53 1.02 3.67 13.24
N THR A 54 1.76 2.56 13.08
CA THR A 54 1.22 1.21 13.17
C THR A 54 1.88 0.36 14.25
N GLY A 55 3.03 0.80 14.80
CA GLY A 55 3.83 0.05 15.75
C GLY A 55 4.56 -1.16 15.13
N LEU A 56 4.57 -1.29 13.81
CA LEU A 56 5.16 -2.43 13.12
C LEU A 56 6.43 -2.04 12.36
N LYS A 57 7.44 -2.93 12.42
CA LYS A 57 8.63 -2.90 11.55
C LYS A 57 8.78 -4.25 10.89
N ILE A 58 9.13 -4.29 9.61
CA ILE A 58 9.27 -5.53 8.85
C ILE A 58 10.64 -5.61 8.15
N ALA A 59 11.07 -6.85 7.90
CA ALA A 59 12.21 -7.13 7.04
C ALA A 59 11.73 -8.06 5.92
N ILE A 60 11.68 -7.51 4.71
CA ILE A 60 11.21 -8.20 3.52
C ILE A 60 12.40 -8.90 2.86
N PRO A 61 12.25 -10.14 2.35
CA PRO A 61 13.31 -10.79 1.58
C PRO A 61 13.67 -10.01 0.32
N GLU A 62 14.93 -10.07 -0.08
CA GLU A 62 15.40 -9.51 -1.35
C GLU A 62 14.58 -10.03 -2.54
N GLY A 63 14.30 -9.15 -3.50
CA GLY A 63 13.46 -9.44 -4.68
C GLY A 63 11.96 -9.26 -4.44
N PHE A 64 11.57 -8.83 -3.24
CA PHE A 64 10.19 -8.51 -2.89
C PHE A 64 10.07 -7.10 -2.31
N GLU A 65 8.91 -6.50 -2.54
CA GLU A 65 8.47 -5.26 -1.91
C GLU A 65 7.19 -5.51 -1.11
N CYS A 66 6.84 -4.58 -0.25
CA CYS A 66 5.50 -4.49 0.32
C CYS A 66 4.86 -3.16 -0.09
N GLN A 67 3.64 -3.21 -0.59
CA GLN A 67 2.88 -2.04 -0.98
C GLN A 67 1.83 -1.71 0.08
N VAL A 68 1.75 -0.43 0.43
CA VAL A 68 0.66 0.12 1.26
C VAL A 68 -0.42 0.65 0.32
N ARG A 69 -1.56 0.00 0.32
CA ARG A 69 -2.70 0.34 -0.54
C ARG A 69 -3.90 0.80 0.29
N PRO A 70 -4.76 1.68 -0.26
CA PRO A 70 -5.97 2.10 0.42
C PRO A 70 -6.98 0.95 0.56
N ARG A 71 -7.91 1.10 1.49
CA ARG A 71 -9.07 0.22 1.63
C ARG A 71 -10.24 0.78 0.86
N SER A 72 -10.85 -0.04 0.02
CA SER A 72 -11.99 0.36 -0.82
C SER A 72 -13.17 0.92 -0.04
N GLY A 73 -13.46 0.34 1.14
CA GLY A 73 -14.56 0.80 1.99
C GLY A 73 -14.34 2.21 2.56
N LEU A 74 -13.11 2.53 2.99
CA LEU A 74 -12.77 3.88 3.46
C LEU A 74 -12.79 4.90 2.31
N ALA A 75 -12.28 4.50 1.14
CA ALA A 75 -12.28 5.35 -0.04
C ALA A 75 -13.71 5.69 -0.49
N LEU A 76 -14.56 4.67 -0.64
CA LEU A 76 -15.92 4.86 -1.15
C LEU A 76 -16.83 5.61 -0.17
N LYS A 77 -16.79 5.23 1.12
CA LYS A 77 -17.76 5.75 2.12
C LYS A 77 -17.32 7.05 2.75
N HIS A 78 -16.01 7.27 2.86
CA HIS A 78 -15.47 8.39 3.64
C HIS A 78 -14.47 9.26 2.87
N GLY A 79 -14.16 8.92 1.62
CA GLY A 79 -13.18 9.67 0.83
C GLY A 79 -11.76 9.61 1.40
N ILE A 80 -11.45 8.59 2.23
CA ILE A 80 -10.13 8.41 2.84
C ILE A 80 -9.29 7.49 1.98
N THR A 81 -8.08 7.93 1.66
CA THR A 81 -7.14 7.13 0.88
C THR A 81 -5.70 7.28 1.39
N VAL A 82 -4.80 6.47 0.87
CA VAL A 82 -3.35 6.60 1.08
C VAL A 82 -2.81 7.57 0.03
N LEU A 83 -2.26 8.69 0.47
CA LEU A 83 -1.88 9.79 -0.43
C LEU A 83 -0.84 9.38 -1.48
N ASN A 84 0.13 8.56 -1.08
CA ASN A 84 1.21 8.05 -1.94
C ASN A 84 0.92 6.66 -2.53
N ALA A 85 -0.36 6.26 -2.61
CA ALA A 85 -0.72 4.92 -3.08
C ALA A 85 -0.33 4.68 -4.55
N PRO A 86 0.26 3.49 -4.84
CA PRO A 86 0.69 2.48 -3.90
C PRO A 86 1.98 2.88 -3.17
N GLY A 87 1.94 2.96 -1.84
CA GLY A 87 3.13 3.24 -1.04
C GLY A 87 4.14 2.10 -1.14
N THR A 88 5.41 2.40 -1.35
CA THR A 88 6.46 1.41 -1.50
C THR A 88 7.22 1.23 -0.19
N ILE A 89 7.32 -0.02 0.27
CA ILE A 89 8.21 -0.42 1.36
C ILE A 89 9.29 -1.33 0.77
N ASP A 90 10.51 -0.82 0.76
CA ASP A 90 11.67 -1.52 0.21
C ASP A 90 12.13 -2.66 1.13
N ALA A 91 12.80 -3.66 0.55
CA ALA A 91 13.25 -4.84 1.28
C ALA A 91 14.25 -4.50 2.41
N ASP A 92 15.04 -3.44 2.25
CA ASP A 92 16.04 -2.97 3.19
C ASP A 92 15.53 -1.88 4.16
N TYR A 93 14.28 -1.45 4.07
CA TYR A 93 13.70 -0.53 5.03
C TYR A 93 13.50 -1.21 6.40
N ARG A 94 13.93 -0.54 7.48
CA ARG A 94 13.86 -1.06 8.87
C ARG A 94 13.12 -0.14 9.83
N GLY A 95 12.59 0.97 9.31
CA GLY A 95 11.78 1.90 10.11
C GLY A 95 10.40 1.37 10.43
N GLU A 96 9.68 2.10 11.27
CA GLU A 96 8.27 1.84 11.55
C GLU A 96 7.43 2.08 10.28
N LEU A 97 6.47 1.20 10.04
CA LEU A 97 5.48 1.37 8.99
C LEU A 97 4.49 2.46 9.40
N GLY A 98 4.46 3.54 8.65
CA GLY A 98 3.47 4.58 8.77
C GLY A 98 2.53 4.58 7.56
N VAL A 99 1.26 4.87 7.79
CA VAL A 99 0.27 5.02 6.73
C VAL A 99 -0.05 6.49 6.53
N LEU A 100 0.29 7.03 5.35
CA LEU A 100 0.02 8.43 5.00
C LEU A 100 -1.40 8.57 4.46
N LEU A 101 -2.36 8.86 5.36
CA LEU A 101 -3.75 9.07 5.00
C LEU A 101 -4.00 10.51 4.55
N ILE A 102 -4.94 10.67 3.62
CA ILE A 102 -5.53 11.95 3.24
C ILE A 102 -7.05 11.83 3.23
N ASN A 103 -7.72 12.90 3.68
CA ASN A 103 -9.18 13.04 3.63
C ASN A 103 -9.57 13.89 2.40
N LEU A 104 -10.13 13.24 1.39
CA LEU A 104 -10.64 13.90 0.16
C LEU A 104 -12.14 14.18 0.22
N SER A 105 -12.78 13.97 1.38
CA SER A 105 -14.20 14.33 1.59
C SER A 105 -14.35 15.78 2.08
N GLN A 106 -15.57 16.20 2.30
CA GLN A 106 -15.91 17.53 2.84
C GLN A 106 -16.20 17.52 4.34
N GLU A 107 -16.10 16.38 4.99
CA GLU A 107 -16.38 16.19 6.42
C GLU A 107 -15.13 15.71 7.15
N ASP A 108 -15.05 16.02 8.44
CA ASP A 108 -13.98 15.50 9.29
C ASP A 108 -14.08 13.98 9.39
N PHE A 109 -12.91 13.32 9.35
CA PHE A 109 -12.80 11.90 9.58
C PHE A 109 -11.93 11.64 10.81
N VAL A 110 -12.43 10.82 11.73
CA VAL A 110 -11.70 10.47 12.96
C VAL A 110 -11.13 9.08 12.81
N VAL A 111 -9.81 8.96 12.96
CA VAL A 111 -9.09 7.68 13.06
C VAL A 111 -8.98 7.33 14.54
N ASN A 112 -9.49 6.16 14.94
CA ASN A 112 -9.34 5.63 16.28
C ASN A 112 -8.28 4.54 16.36
N ASP A 113 -7.77 4.29 17.58
CA ASP A 113 -6.80 3.21 17.81
C ASP A 113 -7.40 1.85 17.39
N GLY A 114 -6.59 1.04 16.72
CA GLY A 114 -7.00 -0.30 16.26
C GLY A 114 -7.85 -0.31 14.98
N GLU A 115 -8.25 0.82 14.43
CA GLU A 115 -8.98 0.85 13.16
C GLU A 115 -8.09 0.40 11.99
N ARG A 116 -8.70 -0.34 11.06
CA ARG A 116 -8.06 -0.79 9.82
C ARG A 116 -8.01 0.37 8.83
N ILE A 117 -6.82 0.89 8.56
CA ILE A 117 -6.61 2.15 7.83
C ILE A 117 -6.05 1.97 6.42
N ALA A 118 -5.43 0.83 6.15
CA ALA A 118 -4.85 0.48 4.85
C ALA A 118 -4.71 -1.03 4.74
N GLN A 119 -4.12 -1.51 3.65
CA GLN A 119 -3.77 -2.91 3.46
C GLN A 119 -2.35 -3.04 2.91
N LEU A 120 -1.67 -4.11 3.32
CA LEU A 120 -0.34 -4.49 2.87
C LEU A 120 -0.44 -5.56 1.80
N VAL A 121 0.29 -5.40 0.70
CA VAL A 121 0.36 -6.38 -0.39
C VAL A 121 1.83 -6.63 -0.72
N PHE A 122 2.28 -7.89 -0.61
CA PHE A 122 3.62 -8.29 -1.01
C PHE A 122 3.67 -8.61 -2.51
N ALA A 123 4.70 -8.14 -3.19
CA ALA A 123 4.92 -8.37 -4.60
C ALA A 123 6.40 -8.61 -4.91
N ARG A 124 6.69 -9.33 -5.99
CA ARG A 124 8.04 -9.39 -6.57
C ARG A 124 8.29 -8.13 -7.37
N TYR A 125 9.53 -7.65 -7.35
CA TYR A 125 9.96 -6.56 -8.21
C TYR A 125 11.10 -6.99 -9.15
N ARG A 126 11.35 -6.16 -10.14
CA ARG A 126 12.52 -6.24 -11.02
C ARG A 126 13.20 -4.88 -11.05
N HIS A 127 14.53 -4.88 -11.01
CA HIS A 127 15.28 -3.68 -11.30
C HIS A 127 15.37 -3.49 -12.81
N GLY A 128 15.14 -2.26 -13.27
CA GLY A 128 15.47 -1.87 -14.64
C GLY A 128 16.93 -1.45 -14.70
N ASP A 129 17.65 -1.96 -15.70
CA ASP A 129 18.97 -1.50 -16.05
C ASP A 129 18.85 -0.62 -17.31
N TRP A 130 19.38 0.60 -17.24
CA TRP A 130 19.21 1.58 -18.29
C TRP A 130 20.27 1.42 -19.38
N GLU A 131 19.82 1.13 -20.60
CA GLU A 131 20.65 1.23 -21.82
C GLU A 131 20.27 2.51 -22.55
N GLN A 132 21.14 3.52 -22.48
CA GLN A 132 20.91 4.77 -23.18
C GLN A 132 21.16 4.60 -24.68
N VAL A 133 20.12 4.85 -25.47
CA VAL A 133 20.14 4.78 -26.93
C VAL A 133 19.73 6.14 -27.53
N GLU A 134 20.03 6.37 -28.80
CA GLU A 134 19.65 7.61 -29.49
C GLU A 134 18.18 7.59 -29.94
N THR A 135 17.67 6.41 -30.31
CA THR A 135 16.28 6.21 -30.78
C THR A 135 15.71 4.91 -30.24
N LEU A 136 14.42 4.84 -30.08
CA LEU A 136 13.67 3.62 -29.77
C LEU A 136 13.15 3.01 -31.07
N ASP A 137 12.86 1.71 -31.04
CA ASP A 137 12.18 1.00 -32.10
C ASP A 137 10.76 1.51 -32.33
N ASP A 138 10.26 1.40 -33.54
CA ASP A 138 8.90 1.76 -33.90
C ASP A 138 7.91 0.67 -33.45
N THR A 139 6.73 1.11 -32.97
CA THR A 139 5.62 0.22 -32.62
C THR A 139 4.33 0.72 -33.26
N GLU A 140 3.32 -0.16 -33.41
CA GLU A 140 1.99 0.23 -33.91
C GLU A 140 1.35 1.34 -33.08
N ARG A 141 1.60 1.37 -31.76
CA ARG A 141 1.11 2.41 -30.86
C ARG A 141 1.87 3.74 -31.01
N GLY A 142 3.17 3.66 -31.30
CA GLY A 142 4.06 4.83 -31.35
C GLY A 142 4.06 5.64 -30.07
N ASP A 143 3.91 6.94 -30.17
CA ASP A 143 3.85 7.92 -29.08
C ASP A 143 2.42 8.17 -28.54
N GLY A 144 1.43 7.40 -28.98
CA GLY A 144 0.04 7.50 -28.57
C GLY A 144 -0.15 7.24 -27.07
N GLY A 145 -0.57 8.27 -26.32
CA GLY A 145 -0.83 8.23 -24.91
C GLY A 145 -2.03 9.11 -24.53
N TYR A 146 -2.27 9.27 -23.23
CA TYR A 146 -3.27 10.18 -22.65
C TYR A 146 -4.65 10.12 -23.32
N GLY A 147 -5.14 8.90 -23.59
CA GLY A 147 -6.47 8.69 -24.15
C GLY A 147 -6.55 8.73 -25.69
N HIS A 148 -5.42 8.51 -26.40
CA HIS A 148 -5.41 8.47 -27.88
C HIS A 148 -6.35 7.42 -28.47
N THR A 149 -6.77 6.41 -27.70
CA THR A 149 -7.79 5.41 -28.09
C THR A 149 -9.23 5.91 -27.94
N GLY A 150 -9.40 7.14 -27.42
CA GLY A 150 -10.71 7.76 -27.18
C GLY A 150 -11.44 7.24 -25.94
N VAL A 151 -12.67 7.71 -25.76
CA VAL A 151 -13.54 7.33 -24.63
C VAL A 151 -14.67 6.36 -25.07
N LYS A 152 -14.72 5.97 -26.34
CA LYS A 152 -15.73 5.02 -26.89
C LYS A 152 -15.03 4.07 -27.83
#